data_dd1288470766eea612252a487af35d7a
#
_entry.id   dd1288470766eea612252a487af35d7a
#
_cell.length_a   1.000
_cell.length_b   1.000
_cell.length_c   1.000
_cell.angle_alpha   90.00
_cell.angle_beta   90.00
_cell.angle_gamma   90.00
#
_symmetry.space_group_name_H-M   'P 1'
#
loop_
_entity.id
_entity.type
_entity.pdbx_description
1 polymer ?
#
loop_
_entity_poly.entity_id
_entity_poly.type
_entity_poly.pdbx_seq_one_letter_code
_entity_poly.pdbx_strand_id
1 'polypeptide(L)'
;MLGNKRLGWAVAIGLGLVMPSLASAQEACTTYTVKDGDTLGSIAQSAYGTFDYQLIFNANREILASGANVLSAGTQLVLPCEDGRLTADAEVGTIIQQEADKAAAAPKKDGAYRPAVRVLTANGWAAFTDESLPGGGMFVRLVTTALERAGNDMAYKVSYVDDVVSHIDTLLPSGAFDVGIAWDIEDCTNADLLPDLARKLCLEFNFSDPIYEIVYGYATMADSKYAEARSYDDFAGARMCRPVGWASSDLIRNGLVEPLVTWVRPEAFNECYEKLQSGEVDVYAMDVEFIAGNLKEDPEGGKNVVVNSYLAEFMPQGFVVLKSNPRGRDYLDAVNAGLREMRESGEWYDVVASSLAAYNNIAQ
;
A
#
# COMPACT_ATOMS: atom_id res chain seq x y z
N MET A 1 -28.01 35.02 81.99
CA MET A 1 -27.05 36.09 81.70
C MET A 1 -25.99 35.55 80.77
N LEU A 2 -25.84 36.22 79.63
CA LEU A 2 -24.75 36.15 78.68
C LEU A 2 -24.45 34.80 78.03
N GLY A 3 -24.98 34.65 76.83
CA GLY A 3 -24.65 33.65 75.86
C GLY A 3 -23.43 34.00 75.04
N ASN A 4 -22.65 33.01 74.70
CA ASN A 4 -21.56 33.14 73.71
C ASN A 4 -21.92 32.29 72.51
N LYS A 5 -22.20 32.96 71.38
CA LYS A 5 -22.33 32.39 70.07
C LYS A 5 -20.93 32.14 69.50
N ARG A 6 -20.55 30.89 69.24
CA ARG A 6 -19.39 30.54 68.43
C ARG A 6 -19.79 30.41 66.99
N LEU A 7 -19.25 31.25 66.17
CA LEU A 7 -19.37 31.19 64.70
C LEU A 7 -18.43 30.07 64.18
N GLY A 8 -19.01 29.02 63.60
CA GLY A 8 -18.25 27.98 62.92
C GLY A 8 -18.05 28.39 61.49
N TRP A 9 -16.80 28.45 61.08
CA TRP A 9 -16.44 28.59 59.67
C TRP A 9 -16.47 27.18 59.00
N ALA A 10 -17.35 27.01 58.05
CA ALA A 10 -17.35 25.83 57.18
C ALA A 10 -16.37 26.09 56.01
N VAL A 11 -15.29 25.35 55.99
CA VAL A 11 -14.36 25.29 54.83
C VAL A 11 -14.99 24.31 53.84
N ALA A 12 -15.51 24.82 52.71
CA ALA A 12 -15.95 24.00 51.59
C ALA A 12 -14.71 23.59 50.80
N ILE A 13 -14.33 22.32 50.94
CA ILE A 13 -13.31 21.70 50.07
C ILE A 13 -14.02 21.36 48.76
N GLY A 14 -13.80 22.14 47.70
CA GLY A 14 -14.22 21.86 46.36
C GLY A 14 -13.41 20.67 45.80
N LEU A 15 -13.99 19.46 45.76
CA LEU A 15 -13.47 18.38 44.92
C LEU A 15 -13.69 18.76 43.46
N GLY A 16 -12.62 19.21 42.81
CA GLY A 16 -12.56 19.33 41.37
C GLY A 16 -12.63 17.93 40.76
N LEU A 17 -13.78 17.54 40.23
CA LEU A 17 -13.91 16.39 39.33
C LEU A 17 -13.13 16.70 38.06
N VAL A 18 -11.90 16.17 37.96
CA VAL A 18 -11.21 16.04 36.68
C VAL A 18 -11.95 14.97 35.89
N MET A 19 -12.87 15.39 35.04
CA MET A 19 -13.44 14.51 34.03
C MET A 19 -12.33 14.18 33.05
N PRO A 20 -12.00 12.88 32.84
CA PRO A 20 -11.15 12.54 31.71
C PRO A 20 -11.88 12.99 30.45
N SER A 21 -11.23 13.81 29.63
CA SER A 21 -11.67 14.09 28.27
C SER A 21 -11.71 12.74 27.53
N LEU A 22 -12.90 12.23 27.29
CA LEU A 22 -13.11 11.14 26.34
C LEU A 22 -12.56 11.66 25.01
N ALA A 23 -11.39 11.19 24.61
CA ALA A 23 -10.94 11.34 23.25
C ALA A 23 -12.05 10.70 22.39
N SER A 24 -12.78 11.52 21.66
CA SER A 24 -13.76 11.01 20.70
C SER A 24 -12.96 10.24 19.66
N ALA A 25 -13.13 8.92 19.64
CA ALA A 25 -12.65 8.11 18.52
C ALA A 25 -13.24 8.72 17.24
N GLN A 26 -12.40 8.90 16.23
CA GLN A 26 -12.85 9.36 14.93
C GLN A 26 -13.62 8.21 14.28
N GLU A 27 -14.79 8.50 13.74
CA GLU A 27 -15.64 7.49 13.11
C GLU A 27 -15.22 7.30 11.64
N ALA A 28 -15.05 6.05 11.20
CA ALA A 28 -14.90 5.68 9.80
C ALA A 28 -16.18 5.96 8.98
N CYS A 29 -16.12 5.88 7.66
CA CYS A 29 -17.26 6.19 6.78
C CYS A 29 -17.73 7.66 6.80
N THR A 30 -16.85 8.62 7.05
CA THR A 30 -17.18 10.04 7.20
C THR A 30 -16.11 10.94 6.61
N THR A 31 -16.24 12.24 6.79
CA THR A 31 -15.18 13.20 6.47
C THR A 31 -14.47 13.63 7.74
N TYR A 32 -13.18 13.92 7.62
CA TYR A 32 -12.32 14.38 8.71
C TYR A 32 -11.66 15.72 8.35
N THR A 33 -11.65 16.64 9.28
CA THR A 33 -10.88 17.88 9.12
C THR A 33 -9.56 17.73 9.86
N VAL A 34 -8.46 17.77 9.12
CA VAL A 34 -7.09 17.65 9.64
C VAL A 34 -6.83 18.70 10.70
N LYS A 35 -6.29 18.29 11.84
CA LYS A 35 -5.89 19.17 12.95
C LYS A 35 -4.37 19.40 12.92
N ASP A 36 -3.95 20.42 13.63
CA ASP A 36 -2.51 20.69 13.77
C ASP A 36 -1.81 19.53 14.49
N GLY A 37 -0.74 19.01 13.90
CA GLY A 37 0.00 17.85 14.40
C GLY A 37 -0.54 16.48 13.96
N ASP A 38 -1.63 16.42 13.18
CA ASP A 38 -2.11 15.15 12.61
C ASP A 38 -1.14 14.62 11.55
N THR A 39 -1.06 13.29 11.52
CA THR A 39 -0.48 12.52 10.41
C THR A 39 -1.54 11.57 9.85
N LEU A 40 -1.39 11.10 8.62
CA LEU A 40 -2.31 10.09 8.08
C LEU A 40 -2.37 8.84 8.99
N GLY A 41 -1.21 8.43 9.54
CA GLY A 41 -1.14 7.32 10.46
C GLY A 41 -1.90 7.58 11.78
N SER A 42 -1.82 8.79 12.37
CA SER A 42 -2.58 9.11 13.59
C SER A 42 -4.08 9.19 13.34
N ILE A 43 -4.47 9.66 12.15
CA ILE A 43 -5.89 9.68 11.73
C ILE A 43 -6.40 8.25 11.53
N ALA A 44 -5.63 7.40 10.84
CA ALA A 44 -5.98 5.99 10.65
C ALA A 44 -6.07 5.23 11.98
N GLN A 45 -5.11 5.45 12.88
CA GLN A 45 -5.17 4.87 14.24
C GLN A 45 -6.44 5.28 14.99
N SER A 46 -6.87 6.52 14.83
CA SER A 46 -8.08 7.03 15.49
C SER A 46 -9.36 6.50 14.85
N ALA A 47 -9.37 6.29 13.53
CA ALA A 47 -10.56 5.89 12.78
C ALA A 47 -10.72 4.36 12.68
N TYR A 48 -9.61 3.62 12.54
CA TYR A 48 -9.61 2.19 12.23
C TYR A 48 -8.87 1.34 13.24
N GLY A 49 -8.26 1.94 14.27
CA GLY A 49 -7.47 1.21 15.27
C GLY A 49 -6.13 0.68 14.75
N THR A 50 -5.70 1.10 13.58
CA THR A 50 -4.44 0.71 12.93
C THR A 50 -3.72 1.94 12.39
N PHE A 51 -2.39 1.88 12.26
CA PHE A 51 -1.61 2.94 11.60
C PHE A 51 -1.61 2.82 10.07
N ASP A 52 -2.25 1.81 9.52
CA ASP A 52 -2.43 1.67 8.09
C ASP A 52 -3.37 2.77 7.57
N TYR A 53 -2.81 3.74 6.88
CA TYR A 53 -3.51 4.89 6.33
C TYR A 53 -3.80 4.78 4.82
N GLN A 54 -3.55 3.63 4.20
CA GLN A 54 -3.73 3.43 2.77
C GLN A 54 -5.14 3.76 2.28
N LEU A 55 -6.16 3.32 2.99
CA LEU A 55 -7.54 3.64 2.65
C LEU A 55 -7.77 5.15 2.60
N ILE A 56 -7.26 5.89 3.60
CA ILE A 56 -7.37 7.35 3.65
C ILE A 56 -6.61 7.98 2.49
N PHE A 57 -5.36 7.56 2.27
CA PHE A 57 -4.52 8.12 1.21
C PHE A 57 -5.15 7.91 -0.17
N ASN A 58 -5.58 6.70 -0.48
CA ASN A 58 -6.16 6.37 -1.78
C ASN A 58 -7.46 7.12 -2.07
N ALA A 59 -8.31 7.30 -1.05
CA ALA A 59 -9.54 8.08 -1.17
C ALA A 59 -9.32 9.60 -1.33
N ASN A 60 -8.13 10.11 -0.97
CA ASN A 60 -7.81 11.53 -0.94
C ASN A 60 -6.60 11.89 -1.82
N ARG A 61 -6.25 11.04 -2.76
CA ARG A 61 -5.03 11.15 -3.55
C ARG A 61 -4.86 12.51 -4.24
N GLU A 62 -5.93 13.05 -4.80
CA GLU A 62 -5.89 14.37 -5.47
C GLU A 62 -5.50 15.50 -4.51
N ILE A 63 -5.93 15.40 -3.25
CA ILE A 63 -5.61 16.37 -2.19
C ILE A 63 -4.19 16.16 -1.69
N LEU A 64 -3.74 14.91 -1.66
CA LEU A 64 -2.46 14.48 -1.10
C LEU A 64 -1.35 14.33 -2.16
N ALA A 65 -1.58 14.75 -3.40
CA ALA A 65 -0.68 14.59 -4.54
C ALA A 65 0.75 15.13 -4.33
N SER A 66 0.96 15.96 -3.31
CA SER A 66 2.28 16.53 -2.96
C SER A 66 3.04 15.72 -1.90
N GLY A 67 2.52 14.55 -1.51
CA GLY A 67 3.12 13.64 -0.52
C GLY A 67 2.37 13.61 0.81
N ALA A 68 2.32 12.42 1.44
CA ALA A 68 1.61 12.17 2.70
C ALA A 68 2.09 13.03 3.89
N ASN A 69 3.30 13.58 3.79
CA ASN A 69 3.91 14.42 4.82
C ASN A 69 3.46 15.89 4.76
N VAL A 70 2.56 16.26 3.83
CA VAL A 70 2.10 17.63 3.64
C VAL A 70 0.61 17.74 4.01
N LEU A 71 0.25 17.26 5.20
CA LEU A 71 -1.07 17.50 5.74
C LEU A 71 -1.13 18.90 6.37
N SER A 72 -1.97 19.75 5.81
CA SER A 72 -2.23 21.07 6.39
C SER A 72 -3.47 21.03 7.27
N ALA A 73 -3.41 21.63 8.46
CA ALA A 73 -4.59 21.80 9.31
C ALA A 73 -5.72 22.48 8.53
N GLY A 74 -6.93 21.98 8.68
CA GLY A 74 -8.11 22.43 7.94
C GLY A 74 -8.39 21.69 6.63
N THR A 75 -7.46 20.82 6.16
CA THR A 75 -7.73 19.96 5.00
C THR A 75 -8.87 18.99 5.32
N GLN A 76 -9.79 18.83 4.38
CA GLN A 76 -10.90 17.87 4.50
C GLN A 76 -10.49 16.58 3.82
N LEU A 77 -10.49 15.48 4.58
CA LEU A 77 -10.23 14.14 4.08
C LEU A 77 -11.49 13.28 4.15
N VAL A 78 -11.68 12.43 3.15
CA VAL A 78 -12.65 11.34 3.22
C VAL A 78 -12.04 10.21 4.02
N LEU A 79 -12.75 9.72 5.04
CA LEU A 79 -12.41 8.52 5.78
C LEU A 79 -13.30 7.37 5.28
N PRO A 80 -12.82 6.50 4.39
CA PRO A 80 -13.59 5.35 3.92
C PRO A 80 -14.08 4.48 5.05
N CYS A 81 -15.06 3.63 4.76
CA CYS A 81 -15.48 2.59 5.70
C CYS A 81 -14.36 1.55 5.87
N GLU A 82 -14.36 0.78 6.97
CA GLU A 82 -13.37 -0.28 7.22
C GLU A 82 -13.35 -1.34 6.11
N ASP A 83 -14.48 -1.54 5.42
CA ASP A 83 -14.62 -2.41 4.26
C ASP A 83 -14.21 -1.75 2.93
N GLY A 84 -13.61 -0.58 2.98
CA GLY A 84 -13.12 0.16 1.84
C GLY A 84 -14.14 0.99 1.06
N ARG A 85 -15.44 0.95 1.42
CA ARG A 85 -16.46 1.80 0.78
C ARG A 85 -16.22 3.27 1.09
N LEU A 86 -16.51 4.16 0.12
CA LEU A 86 -16.40 5.61 0.34
C LEU A 86 -17.51 6.17 1.24
N THR A 87 -18.67 5.54 1.20
CA THR A 87 -19.83 5.95 1.98
C THR A 87 -20.54 4.74 2.58
N ALA A 88 -21.25 4.94 3.68
CA ALA A 88 -22.02 3.89 4.34
C ALA A 88 -23.12 3.25 3.45
N ASP A 89 -23.58 3.98 2.42
CA ASP A 89 -24.68 3.57 1.56
C ASP A 89 -24.24 2.66 0.40
N ALA A 90 -22.92 2.53 0.14
CA ALA A 90 -22.39 1.68 -0.92
C ALA A 90 -22.48 0.19 -0.54
N GLU A 91 -23.01 -0.66 -1.43
CA GLU A 91 -23.10 -2.11 -1.22
C GLU A 91 -21.97 -2.83 -1.97
N VAL A 92 -21.01 -3.41 -1.25
CA VAL A 92 -19.84 -4.11 -1.82
C VAL A 92 -20.23 -5.26 -2.76
N GLY A 93 -21.24 -6.04 -2.40
CA GLY A 93 -21.74 -7.14 -3.23
C GLY A 93 -22.32 -6.67 -4.57
N THR A 94 -22.97 -5.50 -4.57
CA THR A 94 -23.53 -4.87 -5.76
C THR A 94 -22.44 -4.36 -6.70
N ILE A 95 -21.34 -3.84 -6.15
CA ILE A 95 -20.20 -3.36 -6.92
C ILE A 95 -19.56 -4.52 -7.71
N ILE A 96 -19.28 -5.64 -7.04
CA ILE A 96 -18.68 -6.84 -7.67
C ILE A 96 -19.60 -7.35 -8.80
N GLN A 97 -20.92 -7.41 -8.56
CA GLN A 97 -21.88 -7.85 -9.56
C GLN A 97 -21.99 -6.87 -10.74
N GLN A 98 -21.97 -5.57 -10.48
CA GLN A 98 -21.99 -4.55 -11.53
C GLN A 98 -20.74 -4.57 -12.39
N GLU A 99 -19.55 -4.82 -11.83
CA GLU A 99 -18.32 -5.04 -12.59
C GLU A 99 -18.44 -6.26 -13.52
N ALA A 100 -18.93 -7.40 -12.98
CA ALA A 100 -19.15 -8.62 -13.75
C ALA A 100 -20.18 -8.40 -14.89
N ASP A 101 -21.27 -7.67 -14.61
CA ASP A 101 -22.31 -7.37 -15.59
C ASP A 101 -21.83 -6.37 -16.66
N LYS A 102 -20.99 -5.37 -16.29
CA LYS A 102 -20.34 -4.45 -17.24
C LYS A 102 -19.38 -5.19 -18.17
N ALA A 103 -18.56 -6.10 -17.60
CA ALA A 103 -17.65 -6.94 -18.39
C ALA A 103 -18.42 -7.84 -19.38
N ALA A 104 -19.58 -8.36 -18.96
CA ALA A 104 -20.43 -9.20 -19.83
C ALA A 104 -21.18 -8.39 -20.90
N ALA A 105 -21.45 -7.10 -20.66
CA ALA A 105 -22.21 -6.20 -21.55
C ALA A 105 -21.34 -5.43 -22.57
N ALA A 106 -20.00 -5.51 -22.46
CA ALA A 106 -19.10 -4.83 -23.38
C ALA A 106 -19.31 -5.30 -24.83
N PRO A 107 -19.40 -4.38 -25.81
CA PRO A 107 -19.64 -4.75 -27.19
C PRO A 107 -18.47 -5.54 -27.78
N LYS A 108 -18.72 -6.79 -28.16
CA LYS A 108 -17.73 -7.65 -28.84
C LYS A 108 -17.43 -7.03 -30.21
N LYS A 109 -16.20 -6.51 -30.37
CA LYS A 109 -15.74 -5.97 -31.66
C LYS A 109 -15.43 -7.12 -32.63
N ASP A 110 -15.93 -6.98 -33.88
CA ASP A 110 -15.78 -7.91 -34.93
C ASP A 110 -14.34 -8.24 -35.35
N GLY A 111 -13.92 -9.46 -35.22
CA GLY A 111 -13.42 -10.32 -36.29
C GLY A 111 -11.94 -10.35 -36.58
N ALA A 112 -11.02 -9.55 -36.05
CA ALA A 112 -9.60 -9.84 -36.23
C ALA A 112 -9.10 -10.68 -35.04
N TYR A 113 -8.58 -11.89 -35.32
CA TYR A 113 -7.91 -12.69 -34.29
C TYR A 113 -6.79 -11.89 -33.64
N ARG A 114 -6.99 -11.52 -32.41
CA ARG A 114 -5.97 -10.92 -31.55
C ARG A 114 -5.57 -11.97 -30.52
N PRO A 115 -4.30 -12.40 -30.49
CA PRO A 115 -3.86 -13.34 -29.46
C PRO A 115 -4.06 -12.71 -28.07
N ALA A 116 -4.48 -13.53 -27.12
CA ALA A 116 -4.63 -13.11 -25.74
C ALA A 116 -3.29 -12.58 -25.19
N VAL A 117 -3.35 -11.49 -24.42
CA VAL A 117 -2.18 -10.96 -23.69
C VAL A 117 -1.78 -11.97 -22.63
N ARG A 118 -0.54 -12.41 -22.65
CA ARG A 118 0.01 -13.34 -21.64
C ARG A 118 0.58 -12.54 -20.49
N VAL A 119 -0.16 -12.49 -19.39
CA VAL A 119 0.14 -11.73 -18.19
C VAL A 119 0.85 -12.61 -17.19
N LEU A 120 1.94 -12.13 -16.63
CA LEU A 120 2.77 -12.81 -15.63
C LEU A 120 2.71 -12.08 -14.30
N THR A 121 2.55 -12.85 -13.21
CA THR A 121 2.64 -12.38 -11.83
C THR A 121 3.10 -13.53 -10.92
N ALA A 122 3.10 -13.32 -9.60
CA ALA A 122 3.43 -14.32 -8.59
C ALA A 122 2.30 -14.44 -7.56
N ASN A 123 2.31 -15.54 -6.81
CA ASN A 123 1.48 -15.74 -5.62
C ASN A 123 2.14 -15.14 -4.36
N GLY A 124 1.41 -15.18 -3.25
CA GLY A 124 1.94 -14.91 -1.91
C GLY A 124 2.00 -13.43 -1.52
N TRP A 125 1.47 -12.54 -2.34
CA TRP A 125 1.36 -11.13 -2.00
C TRP A 125 -0.11 -10.71 -1.83
N ALA A 126 -0.75 -11.24 -0.80
CA ALA A 126 -2.12 -10.90 -0.44
C ALA A 126 -2.18 -9.44 0.10
N ALA A 127 -3.18 -8.66 -0.23
CA ALA A 127 -4.38 -8.80 -1.03
C ALA A 127 -4.14 -8.51 -2.55
N PHE A 128 -2.89 -8.38 -2.98
CA PHE A 128 -2.51 -7.78 -4.27
C PHE A 128 -2.46 -8.82 -5.39
N THR A 129 -1.70 -9.89 -5.20
CA THR A 129 -1.56 -10.97 -6.18
C THR A 129 -1.49 -12.34 -5.51
N ASP A 130 -2.49 -13.16 -5.77
CA ASP A 130 -2.53 -14.58 -5.39
C ASP A 130 -3.68 -15.25 -6.14
N GLU A 131 -3.44 -16.40 -6.77
CA GLU A 131 -4.47 -17.11 -7.54
C GLU A 131 -5.64 -17.62 -6.69
N SER A 132 -5.45 -17.75 -5.37
CA SER A 132 -6.50 -18.13 -4.43
C SER A 132 -7.47 -16.99 -4.09
N LEU A 133 -7.08 -15.75 -4.37
CA LEU A 133 -7.91 -14.57 -4.12
C LEU A 133 -8.97 -14.38 -5.23
N PRO A 134 -10.12 -13.76 -4.90
CA PRO A 134 -11.12 -13.40 -5.90
C PRO A 134 -10.52 -12.59 -7.06
N GLY A 135 -10.63 -13.11 -8.28
CA GLY A 135 -10.07 -12.48 -9.46
C GLY A 135 -8.54 -12.46 -9.54
N GLY A 136 -7.85 -13.24 -8.67
CA GLY A 136 -6.40 -13.32 -8.62
C GLY A 136 -5.72 -12.21 -7.84
N GLY A 137 -6.48 -11.43 -7.07
CA GLY A 137 -6.02 -10.31 -6.28
C GLY A 137 -6.21 -8.94 -6.94
N MET A 138 -6.03 -7.89 -6.15
CA MET A 138 -6.37 -6.52 -6.52
C MET A 138 -5.65 -6.03 -7.79
N PHE A 139 -4.33 -6.27 -7.90
CA PHE A 139 -3.57 -5.81 -9.06
C PHE A 139 -3.95 -6.54 -10.33
N VAL A 140 -4.23 -7.84 -10.23
CA VAL A 140 -4.73 -8.63 -11.37
C VAL A 140 -6.05 -8.05 -11.85
N ARG A 141 -6.99 -7.80 -10.93
CA ARG A 141 -8.30 -7.21 -11.27
C ARG A 141 -8.15 -5.82 -11.91
N LEU A 142 -7.32 -4.94 -11.35
CA LEU A 142 -7.10 -3.60 -11.91
C LEU A 142 -6.57 -3.65 -13.34
N VAL A 143 -5.57 -4.49 -13.60
CA VAL A 143 -4.97 -4.60 -14.94
C VAL A 143 -5.93 -5.28 -15.94
N THR A 144 -6.59 -6.36 -15.54
CA THR A 144 -7.51 -7.09 -16.44
C THR A 144 -8.73 -6.24 -16.77
N THR A 145 -9.29 -5.52 -15.79
CA THR A 145 -10.37 -4.56 -16.04
C THR A 145 -9.92 -3.44 -16.97
N ALA A 146 -8.71 -2.88 -16.78
CA ALA A 146 -8.19 -1.85 -17.66
C ALA A 146 -8.02 -2.36 -19.12
N LEU A 147 -7.61 -3.61 -19.33
CA LEU A 147 -7.52 -4.21 -20.66
C LEU A 147 -8.87 -4.36 -21.35
N GLU A 148 -9.97 -4.35 -20.62
CA GLU A 148 -11.34 -4.44 -21.13
C GLU A 148 -12.00 -3.06 -21.34
N ARG A 149 -11.38 -1.99 -20.84
CA ARG A 149 -11.90 -0.61 -20.93
C ARG A 149 -11.29 0.16 -22.10
N ALA A 150 -11.72 1.40 -22.28
CA ALA A 150 -11.29 2.31 -23.35
C ALA A 150 -11.43 1.71 -24.77
N GLY A 151 -12.39 0.82 -24.94
CA GLY A 151 -12.65 0.14 -26.22
C GLY A 151 -11.55 -0.86 -26.64
N ASN A 152 -10.70 -1.27 -25.72
CA ASN A 152 -9.61 -2.22 -26.00
C ASN A 152 -10.12 -3.64 -26.24
N ASP A 153 -11.03 -4.13 -25.38
CA ASP A 153 -11.59 -5.50 -25.42
C ASP A 153 -10.50 -6.56 -25.71
N MET A 154 -9.42 -6.51 -24.94
CA MET A 154 -8.28 -7.41 -25.10
C MET A 154 -8.48 -8.68 -24.29
N ALA A 155 -8.49 -9.84 -24.97
CA ALA A 155 -8.41 -11.12 -24.28
C ALA A 155 -7.06 -11.25 -23.58
N TYR A 156 -7.05 -11.83 -22.39
CA TYR A 156 -5.85 -12.04 -21.60
C TYR A 156 -5.81 -13.43 -20.95
N LYS A 157 -4.63 -13.85 -20.56
CA LYS A 157 -4.41 -15.04 -19.73
C LYS A 157 -3.37 -14.70 -18.67
N VAL A 158 -3.75 -14.80 -17.40
CA VAL A 158 -2.85 -14.61 -16.25
C VAL A 158 -2.20 -15.93 -15.89
N SER A 159 -0.91 -15.86 -15.55
CA SER A 159 -0.13 -16.99 -15.06
C SER A 159 0.69 -16.56 -13.86
N TYR A 160 0.80 -17.43 -12.86
CA TYR A 160 1.52 -17.19 -11.63
C TYR A 160 2.80 -18.03 -11.63
N VAL A 161 3.93 -17.37 -11.41
CA VAL A 161 5.25 -17.98 -11.27
C VAL A 161 5.95 -17.31 -10.10
N ASP A 162 6.23 -18.06 -9.04
CA ASP A 162 6.67 -17.49 -7.77
C ASP A 162 8.15 -17.08 -7.74
N ASP A 163 8.95 -17.56 -8.69
CA ASP A 163 10.31 -17.04 -8.91
C ASP A 163 10.26 -15.70 -9.66
N VAL A 164 10.10 -14.62 -8.90
CA VAL A 164 9.96 -13.26 -9.44
C VAL A 164 11.21 -12.78 -10.17
N VAL A 165 12.40 -13.25 -9.80
CA VAL A 165 13.66 -12.90 -10.50
C VAL A 165 13.61 -13.43 -11.92
N SER A 166 13.08 -14.65 -12.12
CA SER A 166 12.94 -15.26 -13.45
C SER A 166 12.01 -14.48 -14.38
N HIS A 167 11.05 -13.70 -13.82
CA HIS A 167 10.17 -12.85 -14.64
C HIS A 167 10.98 -11.88 -15.50
N ILE A 168 11.95 -11.20 -14.86
CA ILE A 168 12.77 -10.14 -15.46
C ILE A 168 13.98 -10.72 -16.19
N ASP A 169 14.54 -11.81 -15.69
CA ASP A 169 15.76 -12.37 -16.26
C ASP A 169 15.53 -13.30 -17.45
N THR A 170 14.38 -13.97 -17.48
CA THR A 170 14.14 -15.07 -18.44
C THR A 170 12.78 -15.01 -19.12
N LEU A 171 11.70 -14.94 -18.36
CA LEU A 171 10.35 -15.23 -18.88
C LEU A 171 9.84 -14.12 -19.80
N LEU A 172 9.96 -12.86 -19.40
CA LEU A 172 9.61 -11.72 -20.24
C LEU A 172 10.62 -11.52 -21.39
N PRO A 173 11.94 -11.59 -21.16
CA PRO A 173 12.92 -11.50 -22.26
C PRO A 173 12.82 -12.57 -23.32
N SER A 174 12.46 -13.80 -22.96
CA SER A 174 12.27 -14.90 -23.95
C SER A 174 10.98 -14.76 -24.77
N GLY A 175 10.08 -13.85 -24.41
CA GLY A 175 8.76 -13.73 -25.02
C GLY A 175 7.80 -14.87 -24.62
N ALA A 176 8.08 -15.62 -23.56
CA ALA A 176 7.13 -16.60 -23.00
C ALA A 176 5.88 -15.89 -22.48
N PHE A 177 6.03 -14.67 -21.97
CA PHE A 177 4.97 -13.77 -21.56
C PHE A 177 5.13 -12.40 -22.23
N ASP A 178 4.02 -11.68 -22.32
CA ASP A 178 3.99 -10.38 -22.99
C ASP A 178 4.23 -9.23 -22.00
N VAL A 179 3.76 -9.40 -20.78
CA VAL A 179 3.71 -8.36 -19.76
C VAL A 179 3.85 -8.95 -18.35
N GLY A 180 4.44 -8.18 -17.43
CA GLY A 180 4.47 -8.47 -16.00
C GLY A 180 3.64 -7.45 -15.23
N ILE A 181 2.96 -7.85 -14.18
CA ILE A 181 2.22 -6.97 -13.29
C ILE A 181 2.72 -7.07 -11.85
N ALA A 182 2.37 -6.07 -11.04
CA ALA A 182 2.82 -5.97 -9.65
C ALA A 182 4.33 -5.75 -9.52
N TRP A 183 4.85 -4.83 -10.32
CA TRP A 183 6.23 -4.39 -10.25
C TRP A 183 6.31 -2.96 -9.75
N ASP A 184 7.26 -2.71 -8.86
CA ASP A 184 7.57 -1.35 -8.41
C ASP A 184 8.03 -0.51 -9.61
N ILE A 185 7.46 0.69 -9.75
CA ILE A 185 7.94 1.66 -10.73
C ILE A 185 9.14 2.36 -10.11
N GLU A 186 10.33 1.91 -10.51
CA GLU A 186 11.59 2.43 -9.99
C GLU A 186 11.86 3.87 -10.45
N ASP A 187 12.50 4.67 -9.60
CA ASP A 187 13.08 5.93 -10.01
C ASP A 187 14.36 5.70 -10.83
N CYS A 188 14.21 5.68 -12.12
CA CYS A 188 15.31 5.42 -13.07
C CYS A 188 16.28 6.59 -13.28
N THR A 189 16.11 7.71 -12.59
CA THR A 189 16.98 8.89 -12.70
C THR A 189 18.44 8.57 -12.34
N ASN A 190 18.62 7.68 -11.35
CA ASN A 190 19.92 7.24 -10.86
C ASN A 190 20.06 5.72 -10.99
N ALA A 191 19.75 5.16 -12.15
CA ALA A 191 19.74 3.71 -12.38
C ALA A 191 21.06 3.02 -12.01
N ASP A 192 22.21 3.71 -12.15
CA ASP A 192 23.53 3.16 -11.81
C ASP A 192 23.71 2.86 -10.31
N LEU A 193 22.90 3.49 -9.45
CA LEU A 193 22.91 3.26 -8.00
C LEU A 193 21.97 2.13 -7.58
N LEU A 194 21.06 1.72 -8.47
CA LEU A 194 20.09 0.67 -8.18
C LEU A 194 20.75 -0.72 -8.16
N PRO A 195 20.27 -1.65 -7.34
CA PRO A 195 20.58 -3.08 -7.42
C PRO A 195 20.31 -3.65 -8.82
N ASP A 196 20.96 -4.75 -9.16
CA ASP A 196 20.97 -5.30 -10.52
C ASP A 196 19.58 -5.51 -11.11
N LEU A 197 18.63 -6.07 -10.36
CA LEU A 197 17.27 -6.31 -10.85
C LEU A 197 16.53 -5.00 -11.15
N ALA A 198 16.56 -4.04 -10.23
CA ALA A 198 15.94 -2.74 -10.38
C ALA A 198 16.57 -1.93 -11.53
N ARG A 199 17.90 -1.99 -11.64
CA ARG A 199 18.63 -1.39 -12.76
C ARG A 199 18.20 -2.01 -14.10
N LYS A 200 18.04 -3.34 -14.16
CA LYS A 200 17.57 -4.03 -15.37
C LYS A 200 16.15 -3.63 -15.74
N LEU A 201 15.25 -3.51 -14.77
CA LEU A 201 13.91 -2.96 -14.98
C LEU A 201 13.98 -1.58 -15.65
N CYS A 202 14.81 -0.67 -15.14
CA CYS A 202 15.00 0.66 -15.72
C CYS A 202 15.57 0.62 -17.15
N LEU A 203 16.52 -0.25 -17.41
CA LEU A 203 17.22 -0.27 -18.70
C LEU A 203 16.45 -0.99 -19.81
N GLU A 204 15.77 -2.08 -19.48
CA GLU A 204 15.18 -3.00 -20.46
C GLU A 204 13.66 -2.95 -20.56
N PHE A 205 12.96 -2.36 -19.56
CA PHE A 205 11.51 -2.36 -19.51
C PHE A 205 10.93 -0.94 -19.57
N ASN A 206 9.70 -0.86 -20.05
CA ASN A 206 8.84 0.30 -19.92
C ASN A 206 7.74 -0.02 -18.89
N PHE A 207 7.34 1.00 -18.16
CA PHE A 207 6.27 0.93 -17.15
C PHE A 207 5.00 1.59 -17.66
N SER A 208 3.85 1.10 -17.18
CA SER A 208 2.57 1.81 -17.29
C SER A 208 2.52 3.04 -16.40
N ASP A 209 1.46 3.83 -16.53
CA ASP A 209 1.03 4.71 -15.45
C ASP A 209 0.78 3.86 -14.18
N PRO A 210 0.94 4.41 -12.97
CA PRO A 210 0.71 3.65 -11.73
C PRO A 210 -0.67 3.01 -11.72
N ILE A 211 -0.72 1.70 -11.49
CA ILE A 211 -1.96 0.96 -11.27
C ILE A 211 -2.47 1.20 -9.84
N TYR A 212 -1.54 1.28 -8.90
CA TYR A 212 -1.77 1.49 -7.48
C TYR A 212 -0.48 2.05 -6.84
N GLU A 213 -0.55 2.51 -5.60
CA GLU A 213 0.63 2.86 -4.80
C GLU A 213 0.57 2.11 -3.48
N ILE A 214 1.61 1.35 -3.19
CA ILE A 214 1.79 0.72 -1.89
C ILE A 214 2.58 1.65 -0.97
N VAL A 215 2.50 1.38 0.33
CA VAL A 215 3.23 2.15 1.34
C VAL A 215 4.37 1.30 1.86
N TYR A 216 5.61 1.78 1.72
CA TYR A 216 6.75 1.23 2.41
C TYR A 216 6.88 1.89 3.78
N GLY A 217 7.04 1.08 4.81
CA GLY A 217 7.23 1.51 6.18
C GLY A 217 8.49 0.90 6.80
N TYR A 218 8.73 1.24 8.04
CA TYR A 218 9.90 0.83 8.79
C TYR A 218 9.44 0.24 10.12
N ALA A 219 9.65 -1.06 10.32
CA ALA A 219 9.35 -1.74 11.58
C ALA A 219 10.63 -1.98 12.37
N THR A 220 10.54 -1.84 13.68
CA THR A 220 11.64 -2.03 14.62
C THR A 220 11.15 -2.74 15.87
N MET A 221 12.05 -3.28 16.70
CA MET A 221 11.70 -3.67 18.06
C MET A 221 11.30 -2.43 18.87
N ALA A 222 10.31 -2.55 19.73
CA ALA A 222 9.75 -1.43 20.51
C ALA A 222 10.76 -0.76 21.45
N ASP A 223 11.76 -1.51 21.91
CA ASP A 223 12.86 -1.00 22.75
C ASP A 223 14.08 -0.52 21.95
N SER A 224 14.00 -0.57 20.62
CA SER A 224 15.06 -0.08 19.73
C SER A 224 15.17 1.44 19.79
N LYS A 225 16.39 1.96 19.73
CA LYS A 225 16.62 3.39 19.56
C LYS A 225 16.04 3.98 18.28
N TYR A 226 15.69 3.14 17.32
CA TYR A 226 15.11 3.51 16.03
C TYR A 226 13.56 3.57 16.04
N ALA A 227 12.92 3.11 17.11
CA ALA A 227 11.46 3.05 17.22
C ALA A 227 10.78 4.43 17.06
N GLU A 228 11.44 5.47 17.56
CA GLU A 228 10.94 6.86 17.54
C GLU A 228 11.61 7.73 16.46
N ALA A 229 12.20 7.11 15.42
CA ALA A 229 12.82 7.85 14.32
C ALA A 229 11.81 8.82 13.67
N ARG A 230 12.24 10.07 13.43
CA ARG A 230 11.43 11.13 12.81
C ARG A 230 12.04 11.69 11.54
N SER A 231 13.26 11.30 11.27
CA SER A 231 13.98 11.60 10.04
C SER A 231 14.73 10.35 9.58
N TYR A 232 15.06 10.27 8.32
CA TYR A 232 15.85 9.15 7.79
C TYR A 232 17.25 9.09 8.38
N ASP A 233 17.82 10.24 8.78
CA ASP A 233 19.12 10.32 9.46
C ASP A 233 19.12 9.64 10.84
N ASP A 234 17.96 9.51 11.47
CA ASP A 234 17.82 8.83 12.76
C ASP A 234 18.11 7.34 12.67
N PHE A 235 18.08 6.76 11.45
CA PHE A 235 18.49 5.37 11.20
C PHE A 235 20.02 5.18 11.10
N ALA A 236 20.83 6.20 11.38
CA ALA A 236 22.28 6.12 11.31
C ALA A 236 22.86 4.91 12.09
N GLY A 237 23.63 4.08 11.38
CA GLY A 237 24.24 2.86 11.90
C GLY A 237 23.29 1.66 11.98
N ALA A 238 22.07 1.75 11.46
CA ALA A 238 21.13 0.63 11.43
C ALA A 238 21.53 -0.44 10.41
N ARG A 239 21.31 -1.71 10.78
CA ARG A 239 21.25 -2.82 9.83
C ARG A 239 19.81 -2.89 9.33
N MET A 240 19.59 -2.48 8.08
CA MET A 240 18.28 -2.35 7.47
C MET A 240 18.00 -3.52 6.54
N CYS A 241 16.92 -4.24 6.78
CA CYS A 241 16.54 -5.41 6.00
C CYS A 241 15.44 -5.09 5.01
N ARG A 242 15.70 -5.44 3.74
CA ARG A 242 14.71 -5.50 2.66
C ARG A 242 15.06 -6.63 1.71
N PRO A 243 14.16 -7.59 1.41
CA PRO A 243 14.48 -8.74 0.58
C PRO A 243 14.92 -8.36 -0.84
N VAL A 244 15.65 -9.26 -1.50
CA VAL A 244 15.92 -9.16 -2.93
C VAL A 244 14.60 -9.22 -3.70
N GLY A 245 14.46 -8.43 -4.77
CA GLY A 245 13.24 -8.35 -5.56
C GLY A 245 12.32 -7.18 -5.20
N TRP A 246 12.41 -6.64 -3.98
CA TRP A 246 11.73 -5.41 -3.61
C TRP A 246 12.50 -4.17 -4.04
N ALA A 247 11.76 -3.11 -4.40
CA ALA A 247 12.34 -1.81 -4.77
C ALA A 247 13.31 -1.28 -3.70
N SER A 248 14.26 -0.51 -4.16
CA SER A 248 15.26 0.13 -3.29
C SER A 248 15.50 1.59 -3.65
N SER A 249 14.82 2.10 -4.67
CA SER A 249 14.94 3.50 -5.09
C SER A 249 14.50 4.49 -4.00
N ASP A 250 13.52 4.11 -3.19
CA ASP A 250 13.10 4.87 -2.01
C ASP A 250 14.22 4.99 -0.97
N LEU A 251 14.91 3.88 -0.67
CA LEU A 251 16.04 3.88 0.27
C LEU A 251 17.17 4.78 -0.24
N ILE A 252 17.50 4.69 -1.53
CA ILE A 252 18.53 5.50 -2.18
C ILE A 252 18.14 6.98 -2.16
N ARG A 253 16.90 7.30 -2.53
CA ARG A 253 16.37 8.68 -2.56
C ARG A 253 16.45 9.34 -1.19
N ASN A 254 16.21 8.58 -0.13
CA ASN A 254 16.22 9.04 1.26
C ASN A 254 17.59 8.94 1.93
N GLY A 255 18.64 8.61 1.17
CA GLY A 255 20.01 8.50 1.70
C GLY A 255 20.25 7.30 2.61
N LEU A 256 19.31 6.35 2.67
CA LEU A 256 19.39 5.12 3.48
C LEU A 256 20.32 4.10 2.80
N VAL A 257 21.56 4.48 2.59
CA VAL A 257 22.64 3.70 1.95
C VAL A 257 23.91 3.76 2.79
N GLU A 258 24.92 2.95 2.44
CA GLU A 258 26.25 3.04 3.05
C GLU A 258 26.84 4.47 2.89
N PRO A 259 27.45 5.08 3.91
CA PRO A 259 27.73 4.51 5.24
C PRO A 259 26.63 4.77 6.29
N LEU A 260 25.49 5.38 5.94
CA LEU A 260 24.46 5.73 6.91
C LEU A 260 23.82 4.47 7.50
N VAL A 261 23.44 3.52 6.65
CA VAL A 261 22.86 2.22 7.04
C VAL A 261 23.57 1.09 6.31
N THR A 262 23.51 -0.13 6.84
CA THR A 262 23.99 -1.35 6.18
C THR A 262 22.81 -2.18 5.71
N TRP A 263 22.75 -2.48 4.41
CA TRP A 263 21.66 -3.29 3.87
C TRP A 263 21.87 -4.78 4.11
N VAL A 264 20.80 -5.44 4.55
CA VAL A 264 20.69 -6.89 4.63
C VAL A 264 19.59 -7.30 3.64
N ARG A 265 19.95 -8.12 2.64
CA ARG A 265 19.07 -8.46 1.52
C ARG A 265 18.94 -9.98 1.36
N PRO A 266 18.07 -10.64 2.15
CA PRO A 266 17.78 -12.05 1.98
C PRO A 266 16.97 -12.31 0.71
N GLU A 267 16.98 -13.55 0.24
CA GLU A 267 16.19 -13.97 -0.92
C GLU A 267 14.73 -14.28 -0.53
N ALA A 268 14.53 -14.88 0.64
CA ALA A 268 13.18 -15.20 1.11
C ALA A 268 12.54 -14.00 1.82
N PHE A 269 11.26 -13.79 1.54
CA PHE A 269 10.53 -12.58 1.93
C PHE A 269 10.32 -12.45 3.44
N ASN A 270 10.06 -13.55 4.14
CA ASN A 270 9.85 -13.59 5.58
C ASN A 270 11.14 -13.47 6.42
N GLU A 271 12.31 -13.70 5.82
CA GLU A 271 13.58 -13.68 6.57
C GLU A 271 13.86 -12.34 7.25
N CYS A 272 13.41 -11.22 6.69
CA CYS A 272 13.62 -9.91 7.31
C CYS A 272 12.89 -9.79 8.65
N TYR A 273 11.67 -10.33 8.76
CA TYR A 273 10.93 -10.36 10.02
C TYR A 273 11.64 -11.26 11.06
N GLU A 274 12.07 -12.46 10.67
CA GLU A 274 12.80 -13.37 11.51
C GLU A 274 14.13 -12.76 12.01
N LYS A 275 14.85 -12.06 11.13
CA LYS A 275 16.09 -11.35 11.46
C LYS A 275 15.87 -10.16 12.39
N LEU A 276 14.74 -9.47 12.28
CA LEU A 276 14.35 -8.43 13.24
C LEU A 276 14.10 -9.05 14.62
N GLN A 277 13.35 -10.13 14.71
CA GLN A 277 13.06 -10.85 15.96
C GLN A 277 14.33 -11.41 16.62
N SER A 278 15.28 -11.91 15.84
CA SER A 278 16.55 -12.43 16.37
C SER A 278 17.59 -11.35 16.72
N GLY A 279 17.33 -10.10 16.35
CA GLY A 279 18.27 -8.99 16.53
C GLY A 279 19.44 -9.00 15.54
N GLU A 280 19.35 -9.77 14.45
CA GLU A 280 20.34 -9.73 13.37
C GLU A 280 20.23 -8.43 12.57
N VAL A 281 19.04 -7.82 12.50
CA VAL A 281 18.79 -6.50 11.90
C VAL A 281 18.09 -5.60 12.88
N ASP A 282 18.16 -4.30 12.65
CA ASP A 282 17.63 -3.28 13.52
C ASP A 282 16.32 -2.69 12.96
N VAL A 283 16.18 -2.68 11.65
CA VAL A 283 15.04 -2.11 10.92
C VAL A 283 14.60 -3.07 9.82
N TYR A 284 13.31 -3.37 9.78
CA TYR A 284 12.64 -4.09 8.71
C TYR A 284 11.90 -3.07 7.84
N ALA A 285 12.45 -2.77 6.68
CA ALA A 285 11.92 -1.78 5.73
C ALA A 285 11.16 -2.50 4.61
N MET A 286 9.83 -2.46 4.65
CA MET A 286 8.98 -3.26 3.76
C MET A 286 7.62 -2.58 3.55
N ASP A 287 6.81 -3.08 2.60
CA ASP A 287 5.43 -2.64 2.52
C ASP A 287 4.65 -2.95 3.81
N VAL A 288 3.78 -2.03 4.18
CA VAL A 288 3.11 -2.09 5.50
C VAL A 288 2.12 -3.24 5.59
N GLU A 289 1.55 -3.70 4.47
CA GLU A 289 0.67 -4.86 4.44
C GLU A 289 1.43 -6.15 4.72
N PHE A 290 2.64 -6.29 4.14
CA PHE A 290 3.46 -7.46 4.39
C PHE A 290 3.95 -7.48 5.85
N ILE A 291 4.34 -6.31 6.39
CA ILE A 291 4.64 -6.17 7.82
C ILE A 291 3.42 -6.59 8.66
N ALA A 292 2.25 -6.06 8.36
CA ALA A 292 1.02 -6.37 9.10
C ALA A 292 0.66 -7.86 9.01
N GLY A 293 0.88 -8.50 7.85
CA GLY A 293 0.73 -9.94 7.67
C GLY A 293 1.62 -10.74 8.62
N ASN A 294 2.91 -10.43 8.67
CA ASN A 294 3.84 -11.09 9.59
C ASN A 294 3.43 -10.91 11.07
N LEU A 295 3.01 -9.70 11.46
CA LEU A 295 2.55 -9.43 12.82
C LEU A 295 1.27 -10.22 13.18
N LYS A 296 0.39 -10.44 12.21
CA LYS A 296 -0.83 -11.23 12.38
C LYS A 296 -0.53 -12.73 12.52
N GLU A 297 0.44 -13.24 11.75
CA GLU A 297 0.87 -14.64 11.80
C GLU A 297 1.65 -14.99 13.08
N ASP A 298 2.34 -14.00 13.67
CA ASP A 298 3.06 -14.11 14.93
C ASP A 298 2.54 -13.12 15.99
N PRO A 299 1.36 -13.33 16.57
CA PRO A 299 0.76 -12.39 17.53
C PRO A 299 1.57 -12.19 18.81
N GLU A 300 2.38 -13.18 19.22
CA GLU A 300 3.19 -13.08 20.44
C GLU A 300 4.50 -12.31 20.19
N GLY A 301 5.26 -12.65 19.14
CA GLY A 301 6.48 -11.93 18.76
C GLY A 301 6.17 -10.52 18.29
N GLY A 302 5.11 -10.36 17.53
CA GLY A 302 4.65 -9.08 16.99
C GLY A 302 4.31 -8.02 18.04
N LYS A 303 3.96 -8.39 19.28
CA LYS A 303 3.70 -7.44 20.37
C LYS A 303 4.86 -6.51 20.69
N ASN A 304 6.08 -6.94 20.39
CA ASN A 304 7.28 -6.17 20.64
C ASN A 304 7.80 -5.43 19.41
N VAL A 305 7.07 -5.49 18.30
CA VAL A 305 7.41 -4.80 17.07
C VAL A 305 6.53 -3.56 16.92
N VAL A 306 7.13 -2.44 16.55
CA VAL A 306 6.43 -1.20 16.24
C VAL A 306 6.72 -0.81 14.80
N VAL A 307 5.69 -0.37 14.11
CA VAL A 307 5.82 0.26 12.79
C VAL A 307 5.95 1.76 13.00
N ASN A 308 6.97 2.35 12.41
CA ASN A 308 7.19 3.80 12.52
C ASN A 308 6.03 4.56 11.88
N SER A 309 5.43 5.50 12.62
CA SER A 309 4.27 6.28 12.17
C SER A 309 4.63 7.63 11.52
N TYR A 310 5.91 7.98 11.48
CA TYR A 310 6.38 9.29 10.98
C TYR A 310 7.05 9.20 9.62
N LEU A 311 7.62 8.04 9.29
CA LEU A 311 8.39 7.81 8.08
C LEU A 311 7.72 6.73 7.25
N ALA A 312 7.38 7.08 6.04
CA ALA A 312 6.82 6.15 5.06
C ALA A 312 7.09 6.68 3.65
N GLU A 313 7.12 5.77 2.69
CA GLU A 313 7.29 6.09 1.29
C GLU A 313 6.18 5.46 0.45
N PHE A 314 5.70 6.19 -0.54
CA PHE A 314 4.76 5.67 -1.52
C PHE A 314 5.52 5.10 -2.70
N MET A 315 5.25 3.83 -2.97
CA MET A 315 5.86 3.13 -4.09
C MET A 315 4.80 2.80 -5.13
N PRO A 316 4.85 3.47 -6.29
CA PRO A 316 3.90 3.19 -7.36
C PRO A 316 4.15 1.80 -7.93
N GLN A 317 3.07 1.07 -8.14
CA GLN A 317 3.05 -0.24 -8.76
C GLN A 317 2.64 -0.15 -10.21
N GLY A 318 3.32 -0.88 -11.06
CA GLY A 318 3.12 -0.81 -12.49
C GLY A 318 2.96 -2.16 -13.16
N PHE A 319 2.60 -2.04 -14.39
CA PHE A 319 2.60 -3.05 -15.42
C PHE A 319 3.87 -2.85 -16.24
N VAL A 320 4.65 -3.88 -16.45
CA VAL A 320 5.93 -3.79 -17.15
C VAL A 320 5.92 -4.55 -18.46
N VAL A 321 6.57 -3.97 -19.44
CA VAL A 321 6.72 -4.55 -20.77
C VAL A 321 8.17 -4.40 -21.23
N LEU A 322 8.75 -5.47 -21.75
CA LEU A 322 10.09 -5.42 -22.32
C LEU A 322 10.15 -4.39 -23.48
N LYS A 323 11.13 -3.50 -23.49
CA LYS A 323 11.29 -2.45 -24.53
C LYS A 323 11.36 -3.01 -25.95
N SER A 324 11.92 -4.21 -26.11
CA SER A 324 12.01 -4.89 -27.40
C SER A 324 10.74 -5.65 -27.80
N ASN A 325 9.69 -5.70 -26.95
CA ASN A 325 8.43 -6.33 -27.33
C ASN A 325 7.73 -5.49 -28.41
N PRO A 326 7.50 -6.03 -29.63
CA PRO A 326 6.94 -5.26 -30.75
C PRO A 326 5.51 -4.75 -30.49
N ARG A 327 4.77 -5.37 -29.56
CA ARG A 327 3.43 -4.96 -29.11
C ARG A 327 3.43 -4.23 -27.76
N GLY A 328 4.61 -4.01 -27.21
CA GLY A 328 4.73 -3.46 -25.85
C GLY A 328 4.02 -2.12 -25.69
N ARG A 329 4.12 -1.26 -26.71
CA ARG A 329 3.46 0.04 -26.69
C ARG A 329 1.93 -0.09 -26.73
N ASP A 330 1.39 -1.00 -27.55
CA ASP A 330 -0.05 -1.23 -27.64
C ASP A 330 -0.61 -1.67 -26.28
N TYR A 331 0.13 -2.52 -25.54
CA TYR A 331 -0.27 -2.98 -24.21
C TYR A 331 -0.25 -1.85 -23.18
N LEU A 332 0.81 -1.01 -23.17
CA LEU A 332 0.91 0.13 -22.27
C LEU A 332 -0.20 1.15 -22.55
N ASP A 333 -0.41 1.50 -23.84
CA ASP A 333 -1.44 2.46 -24.23
C ASP A 333 -2.84 1.95 -23.84
N ALA A 334 -3.09 0.64 -23.99
CA ALA A 334 -4.36 0.02 -23.60
C ALA A 334 -4.59 0.08 -22.08
N VAL A 335 -3.61 -0.35 -21.29
CA VAL A 335 -3.72 -0.34 -19.82
C VAL A 335 -3.87 1.08 -19.31
N ASN A 336 -3.04 2.03 -19.78
CA ASN A 336 -3.11 3.43 -19.34
C ASN A 336 -4.45 4.08 -19.71
N ALA A 337 -4.98 3.80 -20.91
CA ALA A 337 -6.29 4.32 -21.31
C ALA A 337 -7.40 3.73 -20.43
N GLY A 338 -7.37 2.42 -20.18
CA GLY A 338 -8.34 1.75 -19.31
C GLY A 338 -8.28 2.26 -17.86
N LEU A 339 -7.08 2.42 -17.30
CA LEU A 339 -6.89 2.97 -15.95
C LEU A 339 -7.44 4.41 -15.82
N ARG A 340 -7.27 5.24 -16.86
CA ARG A 340 -7.88 6.58 -16.88
C ARG A 340 -9.41 6.51 -16.85
N GLU A 341 -10.00 5.70 -17.73
CA GLU A 341 -11.46 5.52 -17.77
C GLU A 341 -12.00 5.01 -16.42
N MET A 342 -11.32 4.03 -15.83
CA MET A 342 -11.70 3.50 -14.51
C MET A 342 -11.61 4.54 -13.40
N ARG A 343 -10.60 5.43 -13.43
CA ARG A 343 -10.48 6.52 -12.45
C ARG A 343 -11.54 7.59 -12.64
N GLU A 344 -11.82 7.97 -13.89
CA GLU A 344 -12.85 8.96 -14.23
C GLU A 344 -14.26 8.48 -13.89
N SER A 345 -14.53 7.18 -14.04
CA SER A 345 -15.83 6.57 -13.71
C SER A 345 -15.99 6.19 -12.23
N GLY A 346 -14.90 6.17 -11.45
CA GLY A 346 -14.88 5.65 -10.09
C GLY A 346 -14.69 4.13 -9.99
N GLU A 347 -14.70 3.40 -11.11
CA GLU A 347 -14.56 1.92 -11.15
C GLU A 347 -13.22 1.44 -10.56
N TRP A 348 -12.14 2.22 -10.72
CA TRP A 348 -10.86 1.91 -10.11
C TRP A 348 -10.98 1.78 -8.60
N TYR A 349 -11.70 2.72 -7.97
CA TYR A 349 -11.93 2.69 -6.54
C TYR A 349 -12.80 1.49 -6.13
N ASP A 350 -13.83 1.20 -6.89
CA ASP A 350 -14.71 0.05 -6.65
C ASP A 350 -13.94 -1.27 -6.68
N VAL A 351 -13.01 -1.43 -7.63
CA VAL A 351 -12.14 -2.62 -7.71
C VAL A 351 -11.24 -2.71 -6.49
N VAL A 352 -10.61 -1.60 -6.07
CA VAL A 352 -9.74 -1.55 -4.89
C VAL A 352 -10.54 -1.91 -3.64
N ALA A 353 -11.65 -1.21 -3.38
CA ALA A 353 -12.46 -1.39 -2.18
C ALA A 353 -13.00 -2.82 -2.07
N SER A 354 -13.55 -3.36 -3.17
CA SER A 354 -14.10 -4.72 -3.16
C SER A 354 -13.01 -5.80 -3.00
N SER A 355 -11.80 -5.56 -3.51
CA SER A 355 -10.68 -6.50 -3.34
C SER A 355 -10.20 -6.55 -1.89
N LEU A 356 -10.03 -5.38 -1.26
CA LEU A 356 -9.62 -5.28 0.14
C LEU A 356 -10.69 -5.86 1.07
N ALA A 357 -11.97 -5.56 0.83
CA ALA A 357 -13.07 -6.14 1.59
C ALA A 357 -13.12 -7.67 1.45
N ALA A 358 -12.93 -8.21 0.25
CA ALA A 358 -12.90 -9.66 0.03
C ALA A 358 -11.72 -10.31 0.77
N TYR A 359 -10.54 -9.70 0.74
CA TYR A 359 -9.37 -10.17 1.48
C TYR A 359 -9.62 -10.17 3.00
N ASN A 360 -10.14 -9.09 3.55
CA ASN A 360 -10.45 -9.00 4.98
C ASN A 360 -11.48 -10.02 5.44
N ASN A 361 -12.46 -10.37 4.60
CA ASN A 361 -13.45 -11.40 4.90
C ASN A 361 -12.88 -12.83 4.83
N ILE A 362 -11.88 -13.09 3.98
CA ILE A 362 -11.20 -14.39 3.91
C ILE A 362 -10.22 -14.56 5.08
N ALA A 363 -9.64 -13.44 5.55
CA ALA A 363 -8.64 -13.44 6.61
C ALA A 363 -9.22 -13.51 8.03
N GLN A 364 -10.56 -13.52 8.19
CA GLN A 364 -11.29 -13.75 9.45
C GLN A 364 -11.62 -15.23 9.62
#